data_924fb2c90cb8b87a874068706a5a068c
#
_entry.id   924fb2c90cb8b87a874068706a5a068c
#
_cell.length_a   1.000
_cell.length_b   1.000
_cell.length_c   1.000
_cell.angle_alpha   90.00
_cell.angle_beta   90.00
_cell.angle_gamma   90.00
#
_symmetry.space_group_name_H-M   'P 1'
#
loop_
_entity.id
_entity.type
_entity.pdbx_description
1 polymer ?
#
loop_
_entity_poly.entity_id
_entity_poly.type
_entity_poly.pdbx_seq_one_letter_code
_entity_poly.pdbx_strand_id
1 'polypeptide(L)'
;MKNIFEVFPESHYKFELKKLGNIKKGREHLGEEMLVLVYWLLEYCMNDVLFKNFGIEKTDEIFKQASYLIECEFAKNALPLDVDESTFISTLVQALETLKVGILRLENLVL
;
A
#
# COMPACT_ATOMS: atom_id res chain seq x y z
N MET A 1 -2.05 -23.09 -7.60
CA MET A 1 -1.76 -22.90 -6.16
C MET A 1 -2.88 -22.10 -5.52
N LYS A 2 -3.41 -22.58 -4.43
CA LYS A 2 -4.44 -21.85 -3.69
C LYS A 2 -3.77 -20.75 -2.85
N ASN A 3 -4.44 -19.62 -2.71
CA ASN A 3 -3.93 -18.57 -1.84
C ASN A 3 -4.20 -18.96 -0.37
N ILE A 4 -3.56 -18.22 0.55
CA ILE A 4 -3.65 -18.53 1.98
C ILE A 4 -5.09 -18.50 2.50
N PHE A 5 -5.94 -17.65 1.93
CA PHE A 5 -7.33 -17.55 2.37
C PHE A 5 -8.17 -18.73 1.89
N GLU A 6 -7.80 -19.34 0.77
CA GLU A 6 -8.46 -20.54 0.27
C GLU A 6 -8.01 -21.78 1.06
N VAL A 7 -6.73 -21.83 1.44
CA VAL A 7 -6.18 -22.95 2.21
C VAL A 7 -6.61 -22.91 3.66
N PHE A 8 -6.70 -21.73 4.25
CA PHE A 8 -7.08 -21.53 5.66
C PHE A 8 -8.24 -20.55 5.76
N PRO A 9 -9.45 -20.92 5.29
CA PRO A 9 -10.57 -19.99 5.27
C PRO A 9 -11.05 -19.56 6.67
N GLU A 10 -10.74 -20.34 7.70
CA GLU A 10 -11.14 -20.05 9.07
C GLU A 10 -10.14 -19.21 9.83
N SER A 11 -8.89 -19.14 9.38
CA SER A 11 -7.87 -18.34 10.03
C SER A 11 -7.87 -16.89 9.55
N HIS A 12 -8.98 -16.37 9.13
CA HIS A 12 -9.26 -15.03 8.66
C HIS A 12 -8.13 -14.02 8.91
N TYR A 13 -7.14 -14.04 8.03
CA TYR A 13 -6.13 -13.01 8.08
C TYR A 13 -6.76 -11.70 7.61
N LYS A 14 -7.05 -10.83 8.56
CA LYS A 14 -7.47 -9.47 8.24
C LYS A 14 -6.25 -8.57 8.38
N PHE A 15 -5.85 -7.97 7.28
CA PHE A 15 -4.83 -6.96 7.34
C PHE A 15 -5.39 -5.72 8.03
N GLU A 16 -4.71 -5.28 9.07
CA GLU A 16 -5.02 -4.02 9.74
C GLU A 16 -3.73 -3.22 9.87
N LEU A 17 -3.80 -1.94 9.56
CA LEU A 17 -2.62 -1.07 9.58
C LEU A 17 -1.93 -1.07 10.93
N LYS A 18 -2.70 -1.09 12.02
CA LYS A 18 -2.15 -1.13 13.38
C LYS A 18 -1.30 -2.36 13.68
N LYS A 19 -1.47 -3.45 12.91
CA LYS A 19 -0.70 -4.69 13.07
C LYS A 19 0.70 -4.60 12.51
N LEU A 20 1.03 -3.53 11.79
CA LEU A 20 2.40 -3.29 11.34
C LEU A 20 3.36 -3.07 12.52
N GLY A 21 2.81 -2.71 13.67
CA GLY A 21 3.61 -2.52 14.88
C GLY A 21 4.01 -1.07 15.09
N ASN A 22 4.86 -0.88 16.08
CA ASN A 22 5.35 0.45 16.44
C ASN A 22 6.73 0.66 15.81
N ILE A 23 6.79 1.51 14.80
CA ILE A 23 8.02 1.80 14.05
C ILE A 23 9.11 2.35 14.99
N LYS A 24 8.72 3.22 15.93
CA LYS A 24 9.68 3.82 16.88
C LYS A 24 10.31 2.77 17.79
N LYS A 25 9.54 1.78 18.24
CA LYS A 25 10.06 0.68 19.04
C LYS A 25 10.92 -0.27 18.23
N GLY A 26 10.49 -0.61 17.00
CA GLY A 26 11.20 -1.55 16.14
C GLY A 26 12.46 -0.98 15.53
N ARG A 27 12.53 0.36 15.42
CA ARG A 27 13.65 1.05 14.76
C ARG A 27 14.17 2.22 15.59
N GLU A 28 14.39 1.97 16.86
CA GLU A 28 14.73 2.99 17.84
C GLU A 28 15.88 3.92 17.44
N HIS A 29 16.89 3.38 16.75
CA HIS A 29 18.07 4.15 16.33
C HIS A 29 18.10 4.45 14.82
N LEU A 30 17.08 4.04 14.07
CA LEU A 30 17.07 4.16 12.61
C LEU A 30 16.03 5.14 12.07
N GLY A 31 15.10 5.58 12.92
CA GLY A 31 14.06 6.50 12.53
C GLY A 31 12.96 5.86 11.69
N GLU A 32 12.17 6.70 11.05
CA GLU A 32 10.98 6.28 10.29
C GLU A 32 11.20 6.24 8.77
N GLU A 33 12.38 6.63 8.31
CA GLU A 33 12.69 6.70 6.89
C GLU A 33 13.73 5.65 6.52
N MET A 34 13.69 5.22 5.26
CA MET A 34 14.70 4.36 4.68
C MET A 34 15.02 4.84 3.26
N LEU A 35 16.14 4.40 2.71
CA LEU A 35 16.50 4.75 1.34
C LEU A 35 15.50 4.13 0.36
N VAL A 36 15.09 4.91 -0.63
CA VAL A 36 14.22 4.45 -1.70
C VAL A 36 14.83 3.26 -2.45
N LEU A 37 16.16 3.21 -2.52
CA LEU A 37 16.87 2.07 -3.12
C LEU A 37 16.44 0.73 -2.52
N VAL A 38 16.27 0.66 -1.20
CA VAL A 38 15.85 -0.57 -0.52
C VAL A 38 14.45 -0.99 -0.97
N TYR A 39 13.55 -0.02 -1.06
CA TYR A 39 12.18 -0.27 -1.52
C TYR A 39 12.16 -0.77 -2.97
N TRP A 40 12.89 -0.11 -3.86
CA TRP A 40 12.97 -0.50 -5.26
C TRP A 40 13.59 -1.88 -5.45
N LEU A 41 14.64 -2.17 -4.69
CA LEU A 41 15.30 -3.46 -4.76
C LEU A 41 14.36 -4.58 -4.32
N LEU A 42 13.66 -4.37 -3.21
CA LEU A 42 12.69 -5.35 -2.72
C LEU A 42 11.56 -5.56 -3.72
N GLU A 43 11.00 -4.49 -4.25
CA GLU A 43 9.93 -4.54 -5.24
C GLU A 43 10.36 -5.27 -6.51
N TYR A 44 11.54 -4.95 -7.02
CA TYR A 44 12.09 -5.59 -8.21
C TYR A 44 12.29 -7.09 -8.00
N CYS A 45 12.92 -7.47 -6.90
CA CYS A 45 13.19 -8.88 -6.61
C CYS A 45 11.90 -9.67 -6.39
N MET A 46 10.94 -9.10 -5.67
CA MET A 46 9.64 -9.75 -5.46
C MET A 46 8.90 -9.95 -6.78
N ASN A 47 8.89 -8.91 -7.62
CA ASN A 47 8.25 -8.99 -8.94
C ASN A 47 8.89 -10.07 -9.82
N ASP A 48 10.21 -10.12 -9.83
CA ASP A 48 10.97 -11.09 -10.62
C ASP A 48 10.68 -12.53 -10.18
N VAL A 49 10.69 -12.77 -8.87
CA VAL A 49 10.41 -14.11 -8.32
C VAL A 49 8.96 -14.52 -8.60
N LEU A 50 8.02 -13.62 -8.41
CA LEU A 50 6.60 -13.90 -8.70
C LEU A 50 6.40 -14.19 -10.18
N PHE A 51 7.02 -13.40 -11.06
CA PHE A 51 6.94 -13.60 -12.49
C PHE A 51 7.49 -14.97 -12.91
N LYS A 52 8.64 -15.36 -12.38
CA LYS A 52 9.27 -16.63 -12.68
C LYS A 52 8.45 -17.83 -12.21
N ASN A 53 7.75 -17.70 -11.08
CA ASN A 53 7.00 -18.80 -10.50
C ASN A 53 5.56 -18.88 -11.00
N PHE A 54 4.94 -17.76 -11.32
CA PHE A 54 3.50 -17.72 -11.61
C PHE A 54 3.13 -17.13 -12.97
N GLY A 55 4.10 -16.57 -13.70
CA GLY A 55 3.85 -15.91 -14.97
C GLY A 55 3.30 -14.49 -14.81
N ILE A 56 3.20 -13.77 -15.94
CA ILE A 56 2.86 -12.34 -15.94
C ILE A 56 1.43 -12.06 -15.48
N GLU A 57 0.47 -12.86 -15.96
CA GLU A 57 -0.95 -12.63 -15.64
C GLU A 57 -1.23 -12.82 -14.16
N LYS A 58 -0.69 -13.88 -13.57
CA LYS A 58 -0.87 -14.18 -12.16
C LYS A 58 -0.16 -13.15 -11.28
N THR A 59 1.03 -12.73 -11.67
CA THR A 59 1.78 -11.70 -10.97
C THR A 59 1.02 -10.38 -10.95
N ASP A 60 0.49 -9.96 -12.10
CA ASP A 60 -0.33 -8.75 -12.19
C ASP A 60 -1.56 -8.83 -11.27
N GLU A 61 -2.19 -9.98 -11.22
CA GLU A 61 -3.34 -10.19 -10.34
C GLU A 61 -2.97 -10.07 -8.87
N ILE A 62 -1.82 -10.65 -8.48
CA ILE A 62 -1.31 -10.56 -7.12
C ILE A 62 -1.05 -9.10 -6.72
N PHE A 63 -0.41 -8.33 -7.61
CA PHE A 63 -0.15 -6.92 -7.35
C PHE A 63 -1.43 -6.08 -7.28
N LYS A 64 -2.43 -6.39 -8.11
CA LYS A 64 -3.74 -5.74 -8.03
C LYS A 64 -4.41 -5.98 -6.68
N GLN A 65 -4.38 -7.21 -6.21
CA GLN A 65 -4.95 -7.55 -4.90
C GLN A 65 -4.23 -6.84 -3.76
N ALA A 66 -2.90 -6.80 -3.81
CA ALA A 66 -2.10 -6.09 -2.82
C ALA A 66 -2.39 -4.59 -2.83
N SER A 67 -2.45 -3.99 -4.01
CA SER A 67 -2.77 -2.56 -4.18
C SER A 67 -4.15 -2.23 -3.64
N TYR A 68 -5.13 -3.07 -3.92
CA TYR A 68 -6.49 -2.88 -3.42
C TYR A 68 -6.53 -2.92 -1.89
N LEU A 69 -5.81 -3.86 -1.29
CA LEU A 69 -5.73 -3.99 0.16
C LEU A 69 -5.10 -2.75 0.80
N ILE A 70 -3.99 -2.28 0.23
CA ILE A 70 -3.31 -1.07 0.70
C ILE A 70 -4.23 0.13 0.59
N GLU A 71 -4.90 0.28 -0.56
CA GLU A 71 -5.82 1.38 -0.81
C GLU A 71 -6.97 1.41 0.20
N CYS A 72 -7.60 0.28 0.46
CA CYS A 72 -8.68 0.18 1.42
C CYS A 72 -8.23 0.55 2.83
N GLU A 73 -7.09 0.03 3.29
CA GLU A 73 -6.58 0.33 4.62
C GLU A 73 -6.11 1.78 4.74
N PHE A 74 -5.49 2.31 3.70
CA PHE A 74 -5.06 3.71 3.68
C PHE A 74 -6.26 4.64 3.73
N ALA A 75 -7.26 4.43 2.86
CA ALA A 75 -8.46 5.26 2.81
C ALA A 75 -9.21 5.23 4.15
N LYS A 76 -9.32 4.04 4.74
CA LYS A 76 -10.03 3.85 6.01
C LYS A 76 -9.37 4.59 7.17
N ASN A 77 -8.04 4.64 7.21
CA ASN A 77 -7.30 5.14 8.36
C ASN A 77 -6.71 6.53 8.18
N ALA A 78 -6.49 6.97 6.96
CA ALA A 78 -5.75 8.21 6.67
C ALA A 78 -6.56 9.27 5.94
N LEU A 79 -7.67 8.92 5.30
CA LEU A 79 -8.44 9.86 4.50
C LEU A 79 -9.82 10.11 5.11
N PRO A 80 -10.29 11.38 5.10
CA PRO A 80 -11.64 11.70 5.54
C PRO A 80 -12.65 11.29 4.46
N LEU A 81 -13.60 10.42 4.83
CA LEU A 81 -14.60 9.91 3.90
C LEU A 81 -15.91 10.69 3.90
N ASP A 82 -16.15 11.51 4.95
CA ASP A 82 -17.37 12.26 5.16
C ASP A 82 -17.22 13.76 4.82
N VAL A 83 -16.39 14.07 3.83
CA VAL A 83 -16.12 15.44 3.43
C VAL A 83 -16.45 15.60 1.93
N ASP A 84 -16.47 16.85 1.48
CA ASP A 84 -16.67 17.15 0.06
C ASP A 84 -15.45 16.69 -0.77
N GLU A 85 -15.65 16.59 -2.07
CA GLU A 85 -14.62 16.09 -2.98
C GLU A 85 -13.36 16.95 -2.97
N SER A 86 -13.51 18.27 -2.89
CA SER A 86 -12.39 19.19 -2.84
C SER A 86 -11.50 18.96 -1.63
N THR A 87 -12.11 18.77 -0.47
CA THR A 87 -11.38 18.49 0.78
C THR A 87 -10.72 17.12 0.71
N PHE A 88 -11.41 16.11 0.18
CA PHE A 88 -10.86 14.78 0.01
C PHE A 88 -9.60 14.81 -0.87
N ILE A 89 -9.69 15.46 -2.02
CA ILE A 89 -8.56 15.56 -2.96
C ILE A 89 -7.39 16.32 -2.36
N SER A 90 -7.65 17.44 -1.68
CA SER A 90 -6.60 18.19 -1.00
C SER A 90 -5.89 17.37 0.06
N THR A 91 -6.64 16.60 0.82
CA THR A 91 -6.09 15.72 1.85
C THR A 91 -5.26 14.60 1.23
N LEU A 92 -5.73 14.02 0.13
CA LEU A 92 -5.01 12.98 -0.59
C LEU A 92 -3.67 13.51 -1.14
N VAL A 93 -3.68 14.68 -1.78
CA VAL A 93 -2.47 15.31 -2.30
C VAL A 93 -1.44 15.52 -1.19
N GLN A 94 -1.89 16.05 -0.07
CA GLN A 94 -1.03 16.32 1.07
C GLN A 94 -0.49 15.03 1.70
N ALA A 95 -1.32 14.00 1.80
CA ALA A 95 -0.90 12.70 2.33
C ALA A 95 0.20 12.08 1.49
N LEU A 96 0.07 12.13 0.16
CA LEU A 96 1.08 11.58 -0.74
C LEU A 96 2.43 12.31 -0.61
N GLU A 97 2.41 13.64 -0.43
CA GLU A 97 3.61 14.42 -0.19
C GLU A 97 4.24 14.08 1.17
N THR A 98 3.42 14.01 2.21
CA THR A 98 3.88 13.70 3.57
C THR A 98 4.52 12.32 3.64
N LEU A 99 3.94 11.35 2.95
CA LEU A 99 4.47 9.99 2.87
C LEU A 99 5.64 9.87 1.90
N LYS A 100 5.96 10.94 1.18
CA LYS A 100 7.03 10.96 0.18
C LYS A 100 6.83 9.91 -0.93
N VAL A 101 5.59 9.61 -1.23
CA VAL A 101 5.22 8.67 -2.30
C VAL A 101 5.31 9.35 -3.65
N GLY A 102 4.89 10.61 -3.72
CA GLY A 102 4.91 11.38 -4.96
C GLY A 102 4.19 12.69 -4.83
N ILE A 103 4.13 13.41 -5.94
CA ILE A 103 3.42 14.68 -6.05
C ILE A 103 2.25 14.47 -7.01
N LEU A 104 1.04 14.64 -6.52
CA LEU A 104 -0.17 14.59 -7.30
C LEU A 104 -0.60 16.04 -7.62
N ARG A 105 -0.71 16.35 -8.90
CA ARG A 105 -1.20 17.65 -9.35
C ARG A 105 -2.57 17.46 -10.01
N LEU A 106 -3.54 18.18 -9.52
CA LEU A 106 -4.87 18.21 -10.13
C LEU A 106 -4.99 19.49 -10.94
N GLU A 107 -5.03 19.36 -12.26
CA GLU A 107 -5.11 20.52 -13.16
C GLU A 107 -6.54 20.86 -13.55
N ASN A 108 -7.39 19.85 -13.65
CA ASN A 108 -8.77 20.05 -14.05
C ASN A 108 -9.66 18.95 -13.48
N LEU A 109 -10.59 19.34 -12.62
CA LEU A 109 -11.56 18.43 -12.03
C LEU A 109 -12.90 18.61 -12.72
N VAL A 110 -13.30 17.60 -13.48
CA VAL A 110 -14.62 17.57 -14.12
C VAL A 110 -15.44 16.48 -13.43
N LEU A 111 -16.55 16.90 -12.83
CA LEU A 111 -17.45 16.01 -12.09
C LEU A 111 -18.69 15.67 -12.90
#